data_726f6eae110d071e9ca1c9241c8dcdc9
#
_entry.id   726f6eae110d071e9ca1c9241c8dcdc9
#
_cell.length_a   1.000
_cell.length_b   1.000
_cell.length_c   1.000
_cell.angle_alpha   90.00
_cell.angle_beta   90.00
_cell.angle_gamma   90.00
#
_symmetry.space_group_name_H-M   'P 1'
#
loop_
_entity.id
_entity.type
_entity.pdbx_description
1 polymer ?
#
loop_
_entity_poly.entity_id
_entity_poly.type
_entity_poly.pdbx_seq_one_letter_code
_entity_poly.pdbx_strand_id
1 'polypeptide(L)'
;MNLAPVEQYFAEFLSVLESRKLLSDGTITSEPLIKADIFSKYADQLHRDLDITDTETYKAVYDRLKNDGLRLPSNLIVVGTVNMDETTHQFSRKVIDRAMTIEMNIEDAETPFKNFFEGGDALHYYDNPQPKDLFLPKVVQASEALSILSVEDASYLKENVPGLLHSLNSALNGTPFKIAYRVQNELILYFFSLPDETAEALLAQAMDAILMMKVLPRIEGDEDLLDKPLKALAQFTENYPQASRKIAEMQERLPQAHFTCFWP
;
A
#
# COMPACT_ATOMS: atom_id res chain seq x y z
N MET A 1 -10.64 -10.47 4.84
CA MET A 1 -11.28 -9.25 4.33
C MET A 1 -12.29 -9.50 3.21
N ASN A 2 -12.05 -10.42 2.31
CA ASN A 2 -12.81 -10.62 1.06
C ASN A 2 -13.95 -11.65 1.12
N LEU A 3 -14.54 -11.90 2.29
CA LEU A 3 -15.78 -12.67 2.44
C LEU A 3 -17.01 -11.90 1.91
N ALA A 4 -16.89 -10.60 1.68
CA ALA A 4 -17.86 -9.74 1.03
C ALA A 4 -17.12 -8.73 0.14
N PRO A 5 -17.78 -8.12 -0.87
CA PRO A 5 -17.16 -7.11 -1.70
C PRO A 5 -16.62 -5.94 -0.86
N VAL A 6 -15.29 -5.81 -0.77
CA VAL A 6 -14.60 -4.85 0.11
C VAL A 6 -14.99 -3.41 -0.25
N GLU A 7 -15.16 -3.10 -1.50
CA GLU A 7 -15.56 -1.79 -1.99
C GLU A 7 -16.94 -1.33 -1.50
N GLN A 8 -17.81 -2.22 -1.04
CA GLN A 8 -19.13 -1.85 -0.56
C GLN A 8 -19.11 -1.34 0.88
N TYR A 9 -18.23 -1.88 1.72
CA TYR A 9 -18.20 -1.51 3.14
C TYR A 9 -16.96 -0.70 3.55
N PHE A 10 -15.91 -0.67 2.72
CA PHE A 10 -14.64 -0.04 3.05
C PHE A 10 -14.29 1.17 2.19
N ALA A 11 -15.12 1.50 1.18
CA ALA A 11 -14.84 2.58 0.23
C ALA A 11 -14.68 3.95 0.88
N GLU A 12 -15.57 4.30 1.82
CA GLU A 12 -15.50 5.59 2.51
C GLU A 12 -14.25 5.70 3.37
N PHE A 13 -13.89 4.62 4.07
CA PHE A 13 -12.68 4.58 4.87
C PHE A 13 -11.42 4.78 4.02
N LEU A 14 -11.33 4.11 2.87
CA LEU A 14 -10.24 4.27 1.92
C LEU A 14 -10.16 5.71 1.37
N SER A 15 -11.32 6.32 1.12
CA SER A 15 -11.39 7.71 0.66
C SER A 15 -10.85 8.69 1.71
N VAL A 16 -11.20 8.47 2.98
CA VAL A 16 -10.70 9.29 4.09
C VAL A 16 -9.20 9.12 4.29
N LEU A 17 -8.66 7.90 4.15
CA LEU A 17 -7.21 7.67 4.19
C LEU A 17 -6.47 8.46 3.09
N GLU A 18 -7.03 8.52 1.89
CA GLU A 18 -6.46 9.29 0.76
C GLU A 18 -6.53 10.81 0.97
N SER A 19 -7.45 11.29 1.79
CA SER A 19 -7.61 12.72 2.07
C SER A 19 -6.55 13.28 3.04
N ARG A 20 -5.64 12.44 3.52
CA ARG A 20 -4.56 12.87 4.42
C ARG A 20 -3.70 13.95 3.78
N LYS A 21 -3.38 14.95 4.56
CA LYS A 21 -2.51 16.07 4.16
C LYS A 21 -1.70 16.57 5.34
N LEU A 22 -0.49 17.03 5.05
CA LEU A 22 0.38 17.71 6.00
C LEU A 22 -0.02 19.19 6.08
N LEU A 23 -0.21 19.69 7.27
CA LEU A 23 -0.46 21.11 7.53
C LEU A 23 0.86 21.88 7.75
N SER A 24 0.79 23.19 7.68
CA SER A 24 1.96 24.07 7.87
C SER A 24 2.61 24.00 9.27
N ASP A 25 1.87 23.53 10.27
CA ASP A 25 2.35 23.29 11.63
C ASP A 25 3.01 21.91 11.82
N GLY A 26 3.11 21.11 10.75
CA GLY A 26 3.66 19.75 10.78
C GLY A 26 2.67 18.67 11.23
N THR A 27 1.42 19.03 11.48
CA THR A 27 0.39 18.03 11.82
C THR A 27 -0.21 17.40 10.58
N ILE A 28 -0.51 16.09 10.65
CA ILE A 28 -1.21 15.37 9.58
C ILE A 28 -2.68 15.26 9.96
N THR A 29 -3.54 15.69 9.04
CA THR A 29 -4.99 15.61 9.16
C THR A 29 -5.60 14.89 7.97
N SER A 30 -6.88 14.51 8.10
CA SER A 30 -7.69 13.94 7.02
C SER A 30 -9.06 14.61 6.98
N GLU A 31 -9.85 14.34 5.96
CA GLU A 31 -11.28 14.59 6.06
C GLU A 31 -11.91 13.75 7.18
N PRO A 32 -12.99 14.21 7.79
CA PRO A 32 -13.65 13.45 8.84
C PRO A 32 -14.39 12.23 8.25
N LEU A 33 -14.27 11.07 8.91
CA LEU A 33 -15.07 9.89 8.61
C LEU A 33 -16.55 10.12 8.98
N ILE A 34 -16.80 10.82 10.09
CA ILE A 34 -18.12 11.32 10.48
C ILE A 34 -18.01 12.83 10.62
N LYS A 35 -18.78 13.57 9.81
CA LYS A 35 -18.75 15.03 9.82
C LYS A 35 -19.34 15.58 11.13
N ALA A 36 -18.86 16.76 11.54
CA ALA A 36 -19.28 17.42 12.77
C ALA A 36 -20.80 17.71 12.85
N ASP A 37 -21.42 18.04 11.74
CA ASP A 37 -22.87 18.27 11.65
C ASP A 37 -23.68 16.99 11.88
N ILE A 38 -23.20 15.85 11.33
CA ILE A 38 -23.78 14.52 11.57
C ILE A 38 -23.60 14.13 13.03
N PHE A 39 -22.38 14.30 13.57
CA PHE A 39 -22.11 14.02 14.98
C PHE A 39 -23.05 14.84 15.88
N SER A 40 -23.22 16.14 15.62
CA SER A 40 -24.10 17.00 16.41
C SER A 40 -25.57 16.59 16.32
N LYS A 41 -26.03 16.12 15.15
CA LYS A 41 -27.42 15.67 14.95
C LYS A 41 -27.71 14.35 15.69
N TYR A 42 -26.77 13.47 15.79
CA TYR A 42 -26.91 12.15 16.40
C TYR A 42 -26.09 12.01 17.71
N ALA A 43 -25.72 13.13 18.33
CA ALA A 43 -24.82 13.17 19.46
C ALA A 43 -25.22 12.22 20.59
N ASP A 44 -26.49 12.22 20.99
CA ASP A 44 -26.98 11.38 22.09
C ASP A 44 -26.92 9.88 21.77
N GLN A 45 -27.12 9.49 20.51
CA GLN A 45 -27.02 8.11 20.08
C GLN A 45 -25.55 7.68 19.97
N LEU A 46 -24.73 8.47 19.27
CA LEU A 46 -23.30 8.22 19.12
C LEU A 46 -22.57 8.22 20.47
N HIS A 47 -23.01 9.08 21.37
CA HIS A 47 -22.49 9.11 22.75
C HIS A 47 -22.71 7.79 23.47
N ARG A 48 -23.90 7.19 23.34
CA ARG A 48 -24.19 5.87 23.90
C ARG A 48 -23.44 4.75 23.19
N ASP A 49 -23.43 4.78 21.86
CA ASP A 49 -22.86 3.73 21.01
C ASP A 49 -21.31 3.68 21.12
N LEU A 50 -20.67 4.83 21.37
CA LEU A 50 -19.24 4.95 21.53
C LEU A 50 -18.79 4.89 23.01
N ASP A 51 -19.74 4.72 23.96
CA ASP A 51 -19.52 4.74 25.41
C ASP A 51 -18.74 5.99 25.90
N ILE A 52 -18.94 7.10 25.20
CA ILE A 52 -18.36 8.40 25.55
C ILE A 52 -19.31 9.09 26.53
N THR A 53 -19.04 8.99 27.81
CA THR A 53 -19.87 9.64 28.85
C THR A 53 -19.46 11.11 29.04
N ASP A 54 -20.43 11.98 29.38
CA ASP A 54 -20.21 13.41 29.66
C ASP A 54 -19.51 13.61 31.02
N THR A 55 -18.37 12.93 31.20
CA THR A 55 -17.47 13.08 32.32
C THR A 55 -16.35 14.04 31.94
N GLU A 56 -15.75 14.71 32.92
CA GLU A 56 -14.60 15.61 32.68
C GLU A 56 -13.49 14.94 31.87
N THR A 57 -13.32 13.63 32.02
CA THR A 57 -12.33 12.83 31.30
C THR A 57 -12.56 12.79 29.78
N TYR A 58 -13.83 12.73 29.37
CA TYR A 58 -14.19 12.60 27.94
C TYR A 58 -14.65 13.91 27.30
N LYS A 59 -14.82 14.96 28.09
CA LYS A 59 -15.31 16.25 27.58
C LYS A 59 -14.48 16.79 26.42
N ALA A 60 -13.15 16.74 26.52
CA ALA A 60 -12.27 17.21 25.45
C ALA A 60 -12.43 16.38 24.17
N VAL A 61 -12.66 15.07 24.26
CA VAL A 61 -12.91 14.19 23.13
C VAL A 61 -14.27 14.51 22.52
N TYR A 62 -15.30 14.66 23.33
CA TYR A 62 -16.66 15.02 22.92
C TYR A 62 -16.69 16.37 22.19
N ASP A 63 -16.07 17.39 22.77
CA ASP A 63 -15.99 18.72 22.19
C ASP A 63 -15.25 18.70 20.83
N ARG A 64 -14.18 17.91 20.71
CA ARG A 64 -13.46 17.72 19.46
C ARG A 64 -14.32 17.02 18.41
N LEU A 65 -15.03 15.95 18.78
CA LEU A 65 -15.93 15.26 17.85
C LEU A 65 -17.07 16.18 17.37
N LYS A 66 -17.58 17.02 18.27
CA LYS A 66 -18.64 17.99 17.95
C LYS A 66 -18.16 19.09 17.02
N ASN A 67 -16.91 19.55 17.16
CA ASN A 67 -16.37 20.67 16.39
C ASN A 67 -15.73 20.22 15.08
N ASP A 68 -14.96 19.10 15.10
CA ASP A 68 -14.12 18.66 13.99
C ASP A 68 -14.63 17.38 13.30
N GLY A 69 -15.62 16.72 13.90
CA GLY A 69 -16.07 15.39 13.49
C GLY A 69 -15.07 14.30 13.92
N LEU A 70 -15.38 13.05 13.54
CA LEU A 70 -14.50 11.91 13.78
C LEU A 70 -13.48 11.80 12.63
N ARG A 71 -12.22 12.07 12.92
CA ARG A 71 -11.09 11.93 11.99
C ARG A 71 -10.26 10.71 12.31
N LEU A 72 -9.63 10.12 11.31
CA LEU A 72 -8.69 9.03 11.51
C LEU A 72 -7.38 9.56 12.13
N PRO A 73 -6.86 8.91 13.17
CA PRO A 73 -5.56 9.26 13.72
C PRO A 73 -4.45 9.18 12.64
N SER A 74 -3.47 10.07 12.69
CA SER A 74 -2.37 10.08 11.73
C SER A 74 -1.49 8.83 11.79
N ASN A 75 -1.41 8.21 12.96
CA ASN A 75 -0.64 6.98 13.23
C ASN A 75 -1.46 5.68 13.06
N LEU A 76 -2.68 5.75 12.53
CA LEU A 76 -3.47 4.56 12.25
C LEU A 76 -2.95 3.85 11.00
N ILE A 77 -2.54 2.60 11.18
CA ILE A 77 -2.19 1.68 10.11
C ILE A 77 -3.25 0.57 10.08
N VAL A 78 -3.80 0.31 8.90
CA VAL A 78 -4.77 -0.76 8.70
C VAL A 78 -4.11 -1.88 7.93
N VAL A 79 -4.06 -3.05 8.52
CA VAL A 79 -3.53 -4.28 7.92
C VAL A 79 -4.68 -5.28 7.79
N GLY A 80 -4.85 -5.84 6.61
CA GLY A 80 -5.86 -6.84 6.33
C GLY A 80 -5.24 -8.07 5.69
N THR A 81 -5.59 -9.25 6.20
CA THR A 81 -5.25 -10.52 5.57
C THR A 81 -6.35 -10.95 4.60
N VAL A 82 -5.95 -11.60 3.53
CA VAL A 82 -6.82 -12.03 2.45
C VAL A 82 -6.43 -13.42 2.01
N ASN A 83 -7.41 -14.29 1.85
CA ASN A 83 -7.22 -15.55 1.16
C ASN A 83 -7.68 -15.38 -0.29
N MET A 84 -6.82 -15.73 -1.23
CA MET A 84 -7.10 -15.66 -2.66
C MET A 84 -7.47 -17.05 -3.16
N ASP A 85 -8.54 -17.64 -2.58
CA ASP A 85 -9.11 -18.91 -2.98
C ASP A 85 -10.35 -18.70 -3.91
N GLU A 86 -10.81 -19.76 -4.56
CA GLU A 86 -11.92 -19.73 -5.50
C GLU A 86 -13.27 -19.32 -4.86
N THR A 87 -13.37 -19.36 -3.54
CA THR A 87 -14.61 -19.11 -2.80
C THR A 87 -14.75 -17.67 -2.32
N THR A 88 -13.71 -16.85 -2.49
CA THR A 88 -13.68 -15.49 -1.99
C THR A 88 -13.87 -14.45 -3.10
N HIS A 89 -14.34 -13.26 -2.72
CA HIS A 89 -14.49 -12.16 -3.67
C HIS A 89 -13.13 -11.61 -4.08
N GLN A 90 -12.90 -11.48 -5.38
CA GLN A 90 -11.72 -10.76 -5.88
C GLN A 90 -11.80 -9.28 -5.52
N PHE A 91 -10.65 -8.67 -5.27
CA PHE A 91 -10.60 -7.24 -5.06
C PHE A 91 -10.84 -6.48 -6.35
N SER A 92 -11.69 -5.46 -6.26
CA SER A 92 -11.77 -4.49 -7.34
C SER A 92 -10.46 -3.73 -7.47
N ARG A 93 -10.13 -3.30 -8.68
CA ARG A 93 -8.95 -2.44 -8.94
C ARG A 93 -8.94 -1.18 -8.07
N LYS A 94 -10.11 -0.66 -7.70
CA LYS A 94 -10.24 0.51 -6.82
C LYS A 94 -9.67 0.29 -5.42
N VAL A 95 -9.74 -0.94 -4.92
CA VAL A 95 -9.17 -1.32 -3.62
C VAL A 95 -7.66 -1.55 -3.76
N ILE A 96 -7.24 -2.34 -4.77
CA ILE A 96 -5.82 -2.63 -5.02
C ILE A 96 -5.03 -1.34 -5.27
N ASP A 97 -5.59 -0.38 -6.00
CA ASP A 97 -4.96 0.91 -6.26
C ASP A 97 -4.68 1.72 -4.97
N ARG A 98 -5.38 1.43 -3.88
CA ARG A 98 -5.28 2.15 -2.59
C ARG A 98 -4.55 1.37 -1.51
N ALA A 99 -4.34 0.08 -1.70
CA ALA A 99 -3.62 -0.79 -0.78
C ALA A 99 -2.16 -1.00 -1.23
N MET A 100 -1.29 -1.31 -0.29
CA MET A 100 0.03 -1.88 -0.55
C MET A 100 -0.09 -3.38 -0.32
N THR A 101 0.03 -4.15 -1.38
CA THR A 101 -0.08 -5.61 -1.34
C THR A 101 1.22 -6.23 -0.89
N ILE A 102 1.15 -7.12 0.10
CA ILE A 102 2.29 -7.94 0.53
C ILE A 102 1.91 -9.40 0.30
N GLU A 103 2.60 -10.05 -0.60
CA GLU A 103 2.44 -11.48 -0.85
C GLU A 103 3.24 -12.28 0.18
N MET A 104 2.57 -13.18 0.89
CA MET A 104 3.17 -14.05 1.90
C MET A 104 3.41 -15.43 1.29
N ASN A 105 4.48 -15.57 0.54
CA ASN A 105 4.89 -16.84 -0.05
C ASN A 105 5.92 -17.55 0.80
N ILE A 106 5.87 -18.88 0.76
CA ILE A 106 6.96 -19.74 1.24
C ILE A 106 7.96 -19.83 0.10
N GLU A 107 9.02 -19.03 0.14
CA GLU A 107 10.01 -18.91 -0.93
C GLU A 107 10.85 -20.19 -1.11
N ASP A 108 11.09 -20.91 0.00
CA ASP A 108 11.80 -22.19 0.02
C ASP A 108 10.96 -23.20 0.81
N ALA A 109 10.33 -24.12 0.10
CA ALA A 109 9.44 -25.09 0.69
C ALA A 109 10.16 -26.08 1.66
N GLU A 110 11.47 -26.21 1.59
CA GLU A 110 12.21 -27.13 2.44
C GLU A 110 12.61 -26.48 3.77
N THR A 111 13.09 -25.25 3.74
CA THR A 111 13.59 -24.54 4.93
C THR A 111 12.52 -24.31 6.01
N PRO A 112 11.29 -23.84 5.70
CA PRO A 112 10.24 -23.69 6.72
C PRO A 112 9.85 -25.01 7.38
N PHE A 113 9.81 -26.09 6.61
CA PHE A 113 9.49 -27.42 7.16
C PHE A 113 10.61 -27.96 8.04
N LYS A 114 11.88 -27.77 7.68
CA LYS A 114 13.02 -28.13 8.52
C LYS A 114 13.04 -27.31 9.81
N ASN A 115 12.85 -26.01 9.72
CA ASN A 115 12.82 -25.11 10.86
C ASN A 115 11.76 -25.51 11.89
N PHE A 116 10.61 -26.02 11.45
CA PHE A 116 9.58 -26.53 12.35
C PHE A 116 10.08 -27.67 13.24
N PHE A 117 10.89 -28.58 12.72
CA PHE A 117 11.40 -29.74 13.46
C PHE A 117 12.69 -29.43 14.23
N GLU A 118 13.47 -28.48 13.79
CA GLU A 118 14.76 -28.11 14.42
C GLU A 118 14.59 -27.08 15.55
N GLY A 119 13.35 -26.81 15.95
CA GLY A 119 13.05 -25.77 16.95
C GLY A 119 13.38 -24.37 16.42
N GLY A 120 13.26 -24.23 15.10
CA GLY A 120 13.52 -23.00 14.39
C GLY A 120 12.80 -21.83 15.03
N ASP A 121 13.35 -20.68 14.85
CA ASP A 121 13.10 -19.38 15.45
C ASP A 121 11.86 -19.35 16.34
N ALA A 122 12.07 -19.55 17.63
CA ALA A 122 11.03 -19.30 18.62
C ALA A 122 10.40 -17.97 18.24
N LEU A 123 9.08 -17.92 18.15
CA LEU A 123 8.35 -16.67 17.89
C LEU A 123 9.05 -15.55 18.66
N HIS A 124 9.79 -14.71 17.97
CA HIS A 124 10.43 -13.56 18.58
C HIS A 124 9.31 -12.59 18.97
N TYR A 125 8.91 -12.69 20.22
CA TYR A 125 8.11 -11.63 20.84
C TYR A 125 9.06 -10.45 21.02
N TYR A 126 8.96 -9.48 20.14
CA TYR A 126 9.62 -8.21 20.36
C TYR A 126 9.03 -7.58 21.62
N ASP A 127 9.87 -7.37 22.61
CA ASP A 127 9.48 -6.61 23.79
C ASP A 127 8.95 -5.26 23.32
N ASN A 128 7.65 -5.11 23.47
CA ASN A 128 6.82 -3.95 23.24
C ASN A 128 7.58 -2.78 22.55
N PRO A 129 7.73 -2.80 21.22
CA PRO A 129 8.47 -1.75 20.53
C PRO A 129 7.87 -0.42 20.97
N GLN A 130 8.71 0.52 21.39
CA GLN A 130 8.28 1.88 21.66
C GLN A 130 8.12 2.59 20.31
N PRO A 131 6.96 2.51 19.65
CA PRO A 131 6.83 2.86 18.24
C PRO A 131 6.61 4.35 18.03
N LYS A 132 6.87 5.19 19.01
CA LYS A 132 6.57 6.63 18.95
C LYS A 132 7.13 7.29 17.69
N ASP A 133 8.33 6.90 17.28
CA ASP A 133 8.98 7.50 16.11
C ASP A 133 8.76 6.70 14.82
N LEU A 134 8.46 5.41 14.93
CA LEU A 134 8.29 4.52 13.77
C LEU A 134 6.93 4.71 13.05
N PHE A 135 5.87 5.04 13.81
CA PHE A 135 4.51 5.17 13.28
C PHE A 135 4.01 6.61 13.18
N LEU A 136 4.88 7.59 13.38
CA LEU A 136 4.54 8.98 13.11
C LEU A 136 4.96 9.31 11.68
N PRO A 137 4.02 9.42 10.73
CA PRO A 137 4.35 9.80 9.39
C PRO A 137 4.91 11.24 9.40
N LYS A 138 6.03 11.44 8.73
CA LYS A 138 6.66 12.76 8.58
C LYS A 138 6.17 13.48 7.34
N VAL A 139 5.71 12.72 6.36
CA VAL A 139 5.28 13.18 5.04
C VAL A 139 4.07 12.38 4.59
N VAL A 140 3.28 12.96 3.70
CA VAL A 140 2.11 12.33 3.08
C VAL A 140 2.24 12.28 1.56
N GLN A 141 2.98 13.24 0.99
CA GLN A 141 3.14 13.38 -0.45
C GLN A 141 4.61 13.39 -0.87
N ALA A 142 4.87 12.93 -2.08
CA ALA A 142 6.20 12.93 -2.67
C ALA A 142 6.87 14.31 -2.69
N SER A 143 6.09 15.38 -2.90
CA SER A 143 6.62 16.75 -2.88
C SER A 143 7.21 17.14 -1.53
N GLU A 144 6.61 16.66 -0.44
CA GLU A 144 7.09 16.87 0.92
C GLU A 144 8.36 16.04 1.18
N ALA A 145 8.38 14.77 0.76
CA ALA A 145 9.56 13.92 0.84
C ALA A 145 10.74 14.51 0.08
N LEU A 146 10.53 14.98 -1.15
CA LEU A 146 11.55 15.64 -1.98
C LEU A 146 12.11 16.92 -1.37
N SER A 147 11.35 17.60 -0.49
CA SER A 147 11.83 18.80 0.21
C SER A 147 12.72 18.50 1.42
N ILE A 148 12.66 17.26 1.93
CA ILE A 148 13.41 16.80 3.12
C ILE A 148 14.68 16.04 2.69
N LEU A 149 14.61 15.31 1.57
CA LEU A 149 15.75 14.57 1.01
C LEU A 149 16.95 15.48 0.74
N SER A 150 18.14 14.88 0.65
CA SER A 150 19.34 15.58 0.20
C SER A 150 19.13 16.17 -1.20
N VAL A 151 19.88 17.21 -1.54
CA VAL A 151 19.81 17.85 -2.87
C VAL A 151 20.20 16.83 -3.96
N GLU A 152 21.18 15.97 -3.67
CA GLU A 152 21.66 14.92 -4.56
C GLU A 152 20.55 13.89 -4.84
N ASP A 153 19.94 13.35 -3.79
CA ASP A 153 18.86 12.32 -3.92
C ASP A 153 17.63 12.89 -4.62
N ALA A 154 17.21 14.09 -4.22
CA ALA A 154 16.08 14.75 -4.85
C ALA A 154 16.33 15.03 -6.35
N SER A 155 17.54 15.40 -6.72
CA SER A 155 17.94 15.61 -8.13
C SER A 155 17.98 14.29 -8.89
N TYR A 156 18.55 13.25 -8.29
CA TYR A 156 18.60 11.91 -8.86
C TYR A 156 17.20 11.36 -9.16
N LEU A 157 16.26 11.49 -8.22
CA LEU A 157 14.87 11.06 -8.42
C LEU A 157 14.17 11.84 -9.54
N LYS A 158 14.34 13.15 -9.58
CA LYS A 158 13.74 14.00 -10.63
C LYS A 158 14.23 13.64 -12.03
N GLU A 159 15.49 13.26 -12.15
CA GLU A 159 16.10 12.88 -13.43
C GLU A 159 15.69 11.47 -13.87
N ASN A 160 15.67 10.50 -12.95
CA ASN A 160 15.55 9.10 -13.29
C ASN A 160 14.09 8.56 -13.25
N VAL A 161 13.27 8.97 -12.27
CA VAL A 161 11.92 8.41 -12.07
C VAL A 161 11.00 8.61 -13.29
N PRO A 162 10.96 9.79 -13.97
CA PRO A 162 10.06 9.97 -15.11
C PRO A 162 10.36 9.01 -16.26
N GLY A 163 11.64 8.80 -16.58
CA GLY A 163 12.07 7.87 -17.63
C GLY A 163 11.75 6.42 -17.29
N LEU A 164 11.97 6.04 -16.03
CA LEU A 164 11.66 4.71 -15.51
C LEU A 164 10.17 4.38 -15.59
N LEU A 165 9.31 5.27 -15.13
CA LEU A 165 7.85 5.08 -15.18
C LEU A 165 7.30 5.14 -16.61
N HIS A 166 7.93 5.92 -17.50
CA HIS A 166 7.60 5.92 -18.93
C HIS A 166 7.92 4.56 -19.58
N SER A 167 9.09 4.00 -19.27
CA SER A 167 9.50 2.67 -19.75
C SER A 167 8.57 1.56 -19.28
N LEU A 168 8.17 1.60 -18.00
CA LEU A 168 7.16 0.69 -17.44
C LEU A 168 5.81 0.82 -18.17
N ASN A 169 5.32 2.04 -18.40
CA ASN A 169 4.09 2.27 -19.14
C ASN A 169 4.17 1.83 -20.61
N SER A 170 5.37 1.86 -21.18
CA SER A 170 5.62 1.33 -22.53
C SER A 170 5.52 -0.19 -22.55
N ALA A 171 6.03 -0.89 -21.55
CA ALA A 171 5.86 -2.33 -21.39
C ALA A 171 4.39 -2.74 -21.20
N LEU A 172 3.60 -1.89 -20.55
CA LEU A 172 2.16 -2.08 -20.31
C LEU A 172 1.28 -1.56 -21.47
N ASN A 173 1.87 -1.21 -22.62
CA ASN A 173 1.10 -0.64 -23.71
C ASN A 173 0.07 -1.65 -24.27
N GLY A 174 -1.13 -1.15 -24.61
CA GLY A 174 -2.24 -1.99 -25.06
C GLY A 174 -3.05 -2.64 -23.94
N THR A 175 -2.67 -2.45 -22.66
CA THR A 175 -3.39 -2.96 -21.51
C THR A 175 -4.09 -1.85 -20.73
N PRO A 176 -5.09 -2.17 -19.89
CA PRO A 176 -5.71 -1.22 -18.97
C PRO A 176 -4.89 -1.01 -17.68
N PHE A 177 -3.65 -1.51 -17.59
CA PHE A 177 -2.84 -1.55 -16.36
C PHE A 177 -1.80 -0.43 -16.28
N LYS A 178 -1.81 0.52 -17.20
CA LYS A 178 -0.90 1.68 -17.17
C LYS A 178 -0.97 2.38 -15.81
N ILE A 179 0.19 2.78 -15.33
CA ILE A 179 0.34 3.50 -14.07
C ILE A 179 0.20 5.01 -14.26
N ALA A 180 -0.15 5.69 -13.16
CA ALA A 180 -0.34 7.13 -13.10
C ALA A 180 0.40 7.75 -11.90
N TYR A 181 0.15 9.03 -11.64
CA TYR A 181 0.83 9.83 -10.59
C TYR A 181 0.80 9.22 -9.19
N ARG A 182 -0.21 8.39 -8.85
CA ARG A 182 -0.27 7.74 -7.55
C ARG A 182 0.94 6.82 -7.34
N VAL A 183 1.26 5.98 -8.33
CA VAL A 183 2.41 5.07 -8.25
C VAL A 183 3.73 5.85 -8.16
N GLN A 184 3.85 6.97 -8.87
CA GLN A 184 5.00 7.87 -8.73
C GLN A 184 5.12 8.42 -7.31
N ASN A 185 4.01 8.87 -6.73
CA ASN A 185 3.98 9.38 -5.36
C ASN A 185 4.41 8.30 -4.36
N GLU A 186 3.86 7.10 -4.48
CA GLU A 186 4.15 5.97 -3.62
C GLU A 186 5.61 5.48 -3.76
N LEU A 187 6.16 5.47 -4.98
CA LEU A 187 7.56 5.14 -5.24
C LEU A 187 8.51 6.09 -4.49
N ILE A 188 8.26 7.40 -4.58
CA ILE A 188 9.10 8.40 -3.91
C ILE A 188 8.95 8.33 -2.39
N LEU A 189 7.74 8.10 -1.88
CA LEU A 189 7.51 7.91 -0.45
C LEU A 189 8.18 6.63 0.07
N TYR A 190 8.15 5.55 -0.72
CA TYR A 190 8.82 4.32 -0.36
C TYR A 190 10.34 4.49 -0.35
N PHE A 191 10.91 5.13 -1.38
CA PHE A 191 12.32 5.52 -1.41
C PHE A 191 12.73 6.31 -0.15
N PHE A 192 11.93 7.31 0.22
CA PHE A 192 12.16 8.14 1.41
C PHE A 192 12.14 7.35 2.73
N SER A 193 11.45 6.20 2.78
CA SER A 193 11.34 5.37 3.97
C SER A 193 12.48 4.36 4.14
N LEU A 194 13.30 4.17 3.11
CA LEU A 194 14.42 3.20 3.15
C LEU A 194 15.61 3.75 3.94
N PRO A 195 16.42 2.85 4.53
CA PRO A 195 17.65 3.25 5.23
C PRO A 195 18.69 3.85 4.28
N ASP A 196 19.65 4.58 4.84
CA ASP A 196 20.70 5.28 4.08
C ASP A 196 21.55 4.30 3.25
N GLU A 197 21.43 4.45 1.93
CA GLU A 197 22.26 3.81 0.91
C GLU A 197 22.44 4.76 -0.28
N THR A 198 23.03 4.30 -1.38
CA THR A 198 23.14 5.12 -2.60
C THR A 198 21.75 5.31 -3.24
N ALA A 199 21.49 6.47 -3.81
CA ALA A 199 20.21 6.78 -4.46
C ALA A 199 19.86 5.78 -5.55
N GLU A 200 20.84 5.22 -6.27
CA GLU A 200 20.66 4.20 -7.28
C GLU A 200 20.13 2.88 -6.65
N ALA A 201 20.78 2.41 -5.58
CA ALA A 201 20.37 1.19 -4.89
C ALA A 201 18.98 1.34 -4.25
N LEU A 202 18.72 2.48 -3.60
CA LEU A 202 17.43 2.80 -3.01
C LEU A 202 16.32 2.86 -4.07
N LEU A 203 16.56 3.47 -5.23
CA LEU A 203 15.57 3.53 -6.30
C LEU A 203 15.29 2.15 -6.89
N ALA A 204 16.32 1.31 -7.06
CA ALA A 204 16.13 -0.06 -7.53
C ALA A 204 15.31 -0.89 -6.54
N GLN A 205 15.62 -0.81 -5.24
CA GLN A 205 14.87 -1.49 -4.18
C GLN A 205 13.42 -0.98 -4.10
N ALA A 206 13.22 0.33 -4.14
CA ALA A 206 11.90 0.93 -4.11
C ALA A 206 11.07 0.52 -5.34
N MET A 207 11.70 0.46 -6.51
CA MET A 207 11.01 0.06 -7.74
C MET A 207 10.59 -1.41 -7.71
N ASP A 208 11.45 -2.33 -7.26
CA ASP A 208 11.11 -3.75 -7.12
C ASP A 208 9.93 -3.92 -6.15
N ALA A 209 9.99 -3.26 -5.00
CA ALA A 209 8.88 -3.28 -4.02
C ALA A 209 7.58 -2.71 -4.60
N ILE A 210 7.62 -1.57 -5.28
CA ILE A 210 6.42 -0.97 -5.88
C ILE A 210 5.86 -1.82 -7.03
N LEU A 211 6.70 -2.47 -7.81
CA LEU A 211 6.24 -3.45 -8.80
C LEU A 211 5.43 -4.56 -8.13
N MET A 212 5.94 -5.17 -7.07
CA MET A 212 5.28 -6.24 -6.34
C MET A 212 4.01 -5.77 -5.61
N MET A 213 4.05 -4.59 -4.99
CA MET A 213 2.96 -4.13 -4.12
C MET A 213 1.84 -3.41 -4.86
N LYS A 214 2.11 -2.80 -6.03
CA LYS A 214 1.16 -1.87 -6.68
C LYS A 214 0.91 -2.16 -8.15
N VAL A 215 1.89 -2.65 -8.87
CA VAL A 215 1.79 -2.82 -10.33
C VAL A 215 1.30 -4.21 -10.69
N LEU A 216 2.05 -5.23 -10.29
CA LEU A 216 1.77 -6.63 -10.64
C LEU A 216 0.42 -7.14 -10.09
N PRO A 217 -0.01 -6.78 -8.86
CA PRO A 217 -1.31 -7.24 -8.33
C PRO A 217 -2.54 -6.82 -9.15
N ARG A 218 -2.37 -5.89 -10.08
CA ARG A 218 -3.44 -5.39 -10.96
C ARG A 218 -3.48 -6.12 -12.30
N ILE A 219 -2.43 -6.91 -12.61
CA ILE A 219 -2.26 -7.56 -13.90
C ILE A 219 -2.96 -8.90 -13.87
N GLU A 220 -3.95 -9.04 -14.71
CA GLU A 220 -4.74 -10.25 -14.93
C GLU A 220 -5.28 -10.28 -16.37
N GLY A 221 -5.38 -11.44 -16.96
CA GLY A 221 -5.96 -11.57 -18.30
C GLY A 221 -5.56 -12.85 -19.01
N ASP A 222 -6.10 -12.95 -20.21
CA ASP A 222 -5.83 -14.04 -21.14
C ASP A 222 -4.55 -13.85 -21.95
N GLU A 223 -4.22 -14.84 -22.75
CA GLU A 223 -3.02 -14.87 -23.58
C GLU A 223 -3.01 -13.74 -24.61
N ASP A 224 -4.16 -13.42 -25.21
CA ASP A 224 -4.27 -12.36 -26.23
C ASP A 224 -3.91 -10.99 -25.65
N LEU A 225 -4.29 -10.74 -24.39
CA LEU A 225 -4.02 -9.49 -23.69
C LEU A 225 -2.59 -9.43 -23.12
N LEU A 226 -2.07 -10.54 -22.56
CA LEU A 226 -0.89 -10.50 -21.70
C LEU A 226 0.39 -11.06 -22.30
N ASP A 227 0.37 -11.84 -23.39
CA ASP A 227 1.61 -12.45 -23.95
C ASP A 227 2.69 -11.39 -24.23
N LYS A 228 2.35 -10.34 -24.97
CA LYS A 228 3.30 -9.28 -25.32
C LYS A 228 3.70 -8.42 -24.12
N PRO A 229 2.76 -7.92 -23.28
CA PRO A 229 3.10 -7.15 -22.10
C PRO A 229 3.97 -7.90 -21.09
N LEU A 230 3.73 -9.18 -20.84
CA LEU A 230 4.57 -9.96 -19.92
C LEU A 230 5.99 -10.16 -20.45
N LYS A 231 6.17 -10.34 -21.78
CA LYS A 231 7.51 -10.38 -22.39
C LYS A 231 8.24 -9.04 -22.24
N ALA A 232 7.56 -7.93 -22.44
CA ALA A 232 8.13 -6.60 -22.27
C ALA A 232 8.43 -6.28 -20.79
N LEU A 233 7.56 -6.71 -19.88
CA LEU A 233 7.79 -6.59 -18.44
C LEU A 233 8.98 -7.45 -17.97
N ALA A 234 9.15 -8.66 -18.51
CA ALA A 234 10.30 -9.50 -18.18
C ALA A 234 11.63 -8.81 -18.51
N GLN A 235 11.71 -8.14 -19.67
CA GLN A 235 12.88 -7.32 -20.03
C GLN A 235 13.05 -6.12 -19.11
N PHE A 236 11.94 -5.42 -18.79
CA PHE A 236 11.99 -4.26 -17.90
C PHE A 236 12.46 -4.63 -16.48
N THR A 237 12.13 -5.84 -16.00
CA THR A 237 12.37 -6.26 -14.62
C THR A 237 13.65 -7.05 -14.43
N GLU A 238 14.55 -7.15 -15.39
CA GLU A 238 15.82 -7.90 -15.29
C GLU A 238 16.65 -7.52 -14.06
N ASN A 239 16.60 -6.26 -13.63
CA ASN A 239 17.30 -5.75 -12.45
C ASN A 239 16.41 -5.68 -11.17
N TYR A 240 15.20 -6.24 -11.20
CA TYR A 240 14.23 -6.23 -10.10
C TYR A 240 13.89 -7.67 -9.71
N PRO A 241 14.64 -8.31 -8.79
CA PRO A 241 14.63 -9.75 -8.60
C PRO A 241 13.29 -10.32 -8.17
N GLN A 242 12.53 -9.63 -7.31
CA GLN A 242 11.23 -10.12 -6.86
C GLN A 242 10.20 -10.04 -8.00
N ALA A 243 10.13 -8.89 -8.66
CA ALA A 243 9.22 -8.68 -9.78
C ALA A 243 9.56 -9.60 -10.96
N SER A 244 10.85 -9.80 -11.27
CA SER A 244 11.30 -10.71 -12.34
C SER A 244 10.85 -12.15 -12.09
N ARG A 245 11.03 -12.66 -10.86
CA ARG A 245 10.54 -13.99 -10.46
C ARG A 245 9.03 -14.11 -10.63
N LYS A 246 8.27 -13.14 -10.12
CA LYS A 246 6.80 -13.15 -10.23
C LYS A 246 6.32 -13.10 -11.68
N ILE A 247 6.97 -12.32 -12.53
CA ILE A 247 6.63 -12.27 -13.95
C ILE A 247 6.94 -13.60 -14.63
N ALA A 248 8.04 -14.26 -14.29
CA ALA A 248 8.36 -15.58 -14.82
C ALA A 248 7.27 -16.61 -14.43
N GLU A 249 6.80 -16.61 -13.19
CA GLU A 249 5.66 -17.44 -12.75
C GLU A 249 4.39 -17.17 -13.56
N MET A 250 4.07 -15.90 -13.80
CA MET A 250 2.91 -15.51 -14.61
C MET A 250 3.04 -15.94 -16.08
N GLN A 251 4.24 -15.84 -16.63
CA GLN A 251 4.54 -16.31 -17.99
C GLN A 251 4.44 -17.82 -18.14
N GLU A 252 4.85 -18.58 -17.12
CA GLU A 252 4.74 -20.05 -17.12
C GLU A 252 3.28 -20.51 -17.05
N ARG A 253 2.46 -19.85 -16.24
CA ARG A 253 1.03 -20.17 -16.10
C ARG A 253 0.19 -19.82 -17.33
N LEU A 254 0.54 -18.75 -18.04
CA LEU A 254 -0.27 -18.23 -19.14
C LEU A 254 -0.57 -19.25 -20.24
N PRO A 255 0.40 -19.99 -20.83
CA PRO A 255 0.11 -20.99 -21.85
C PRO A 255 -0.56 -22.25 -21.30
N GLN A 256 -0.42 -22.54 -20.01
CA GLN A 256 -1.01 -23.74 -19.39
C GLN A 256 -2.49 -23.58 -19.10
N ALA A 257 -2.89 -22.40 -18.62
CA ALA A 257 -4.26 -22.09 -18.21
C ALA A 257 -4.98 -21.14 -19.18
N HIS A 258 -4.31 -20.65 -20.25
CA HIS A 258 -4.80 -19.58 -21.14
C HIS A 258 -5.22 -18.30 -20.41
N PHE A 259 -4.82 -18.18 -19.15
CA PHE A 259 -5.08 -17.04 -18.26
C PHE A 259 -3.99 -16.97 -17.20
N THR A 260 -3.63 -15.77 -16.80
CA THR A 260 -2.74 -15.57 -15.65
C THR A 260 -3.14 -14.33 -14.88
N CYS A 261 -2.80 -14.33 -13.61
CA CYS A 261 -2.90 -13.18 -12.72
C CYS A 261 -1.72 -13.20 -11.73
N PHE A 262 -1.55 -12.12 -11.00
CA PHE A 262 -0.53 -12.02 -9.95
C PHE A 262 -0.72 -13.09 -8.85
N TRP A 263 -1.97 -13.35 -8.49
CA TRP A 263 -2.35 -14.32 -7.44
C TRP A 263 -2.14 -15.75 -7.91
N PRO A 264 -1.88 -16.70 -6.96
CA PRO A 264 -1.69 -18.11 -7.30
C PRO A 264 -2.89 -18.74 -8.01
#